data_c414c265933f4fc747e3e31e77f6e957
#
_entry.id   c414c265933f4fc747e3e31e77f6e957
#
_cell.length_a   1.000
_cell.length_b   1.000
_cell.length_c   1.000
_cell.angle_alpha   90.00
_cell.angle_beta   90.00
_cell.angle_gamma   90.00
#
_symmetry.space_group_name_H-M   'P 1'
#
loop_
_entity.id
_entity.type
_entity.pdbx_description
1 polymer ?
#
loop_
_entity_poly.entity_id
_entity_poly.type
_entity_poly.pdbx_seq_one_letter_code
_entity_poly.pdbx_strand_id
1 'polypeptide(L)'
;IAASETELQPQQAEQACIRCGFCADACPSKLLPQQLLAFSRTADTTQLLEHGLFDCIECGACDYVCPSHIPLVSTYKESKKFIGARTQSLEHSDYWQQRFQFHQYRVKKEKDQAVSRKADVSVKPAPAAGSAVKKPNDEADFISKEQASLDITAAVARVKARREEKNK
;
A
#
# COMPACT_ATOMS: atom_id res chain seq x y z
N ILE A 1 -28.69 19.20 -26.17
CA ILE A 1 -29.86 18.65 -25.46
C ILE A 1 -30.07 19.61 -24.29
N ALA A 2 -31.14 20.40 -24.27
CA ALA A 2 -31.50 21.30 -23.18
C ALA A 2 -32.44 20.54 -22.24
N ALA A 3 -32.08 20.42 -20.95
CA ALA A 3 -32.99 19.89 -19.95
C ALA A 3 -34.14 20.90 -19.73
N SER A 4 -35.36 20.42 -19.61
CA SER A 4 -36.50 21.30 -19.28
C SER A 4 -36.46 21.68 -17.79
N GLU A 5 -37.02 22.83 -17.44
CA GLU A 5 -37.08 23.28 -16.01
C GLU A 5 -37.81 22.28 -15.11
N THR A 6 -38.70 21.44 -15.68
CA THR A 6 -39.40 20.37 -14.99
C THR A 6 -38.49 19.19 -14.61
N GLU A 7 -37.35 19.01 -15.29
CA GLU A 7 -36.36 17.96 -14.99
C GLU A 7 -35.38 18.39 -13.87
N LEU A 8 -35.38 19.68 -13.54
CA LEU A 8 -34.63 20.28 -12.44
C LEU A 8 -35.42 20.33 -11.12
N GLN A 9 -36.37 19.41 -10.91
CA GLN A 9 -37.11 19.36 -9.66
C GLN A 9 -36.15 19.19 -8.48
N PRO A 10 -36.31 19.95 -7.38
CA PRO A 10 -35.49 19.79 -6.20
C PRO A 10 -35.60 18.33 -5.73
N GLN A 11 -34.46 17.71 -5.46
CA GLN A 11 -34.42 16.34 -4.95
C GLN A 11 -35.32 16.25 -3.73
N GLN A 12 -36.29 15.34 -3.75
CA GLN A 12 -37.17 15.11 -2.64
C GLN A 12 -36.34 14.63 -1.44
N ALA A 13 -36.69 15.10 -0.25
CA ALA A 13 -35.97 14.73 0.95
C ALA A 13 -36.02 13.23 1.21
N GLU A 14 -34.89 12.64 1.57
CA GLU A 14 -34.78 11.24 1.95
C GLU A 14 -35.71 10.93 3.13
N GLN A 15 -36.47 9.85 3.00
CA GLN A 15 -37.35 9.34 4.05
C GLN A 15 -36.88 7.98 4.55
N ALA A 16 -37.41 7.55 5.70
CA ALA A 16 -37.10 6.24 6.23
C ALA A 16 -37.53 5.09 5.30
N CYS A 17 -36.72 4.04 5.21
CA CYS A 17 -37.05 2.87 4.41
C CYS A 17 -38.31 2.16 4.94
N ILE A 18 -39.34 2.05 4.10
CA ILE A 18 -40.60 1.37 4.43
C ILE A 18 -40.56 -0.14 4.15
N ARG A 19 -39.42 -0.68 3.68
CA ARG A 19 -39.21 -2.11 3.35
C ARG A 19 -40.19 -2.65 2.29
N CYS A 20 -40.56 -1.87 1.31
CA CYS A 20 -41.53 -2.27 0.25
C CYS A 20 -41.01 -3.37 -0.69
N GLY A 21 -39.69 -3.59 -0.82
CA GLY A 21 -39.11 -4.61 -1.69
C GLY A 21 -38.86 -4.20 -3.14
N PHE A 22 -39.45 -3.11 -3.65
CA PHE A 22 -39.34 -2.70 -5.06
C PHE A 22 -37.88 -2.58 -5.56
N CYS A 23 -36.97 -2.16 -4.70
CA CYS A 23 -35.56 -2.07 -5.05
C CYS A 23 -34.90 -3.44 -5.32
N ALA A 24 -35.37 -4.50 -4.66
CA ALA A 24 -34.89 -5.87 -4.90
C ALA A 24 -35.44 -6.42 -6.20
N ASP A 25 -36.73 -6.16 -6.50
CA ASP A 25 -37.37 -6.60 -7.75
C ASP A 25 -36.76 -5.92 -8.96
N ALA A 26 -36.40 -4.64 -8.85
CA ALA A 26 -35.78 -3.86 -9.91
C ALA A 26 -34.28 -4.14 -10.10
N CYS A 27 -33.63 -4.89 -9.20
CA CYS A 27 -32.18 -5.10 -9.26
C CYS A 27 -31.80 -6.14 -10.33
N PRO A 28 -31.03 -5.77 -11.38
CA PRO A 28 -30.61 -6.69 -12.42
C PRO A 28 -29.63 -7.75 -11.92
N SER A 29 -28.82 -7.41 -10.91
CA SER A 29 -27.88 -8.34 -10.26
C SER A 29 -28.53 -9.19 -9.17
N LYS A 30 -29.85 -9.09 -8.96
CA LYS A 30 -30.62 -9.83 -7.95
C LYS A 30 -30.08 -9.71 -6.52
N LEU A 31 -29.53 -8.55 -6.20
CA LEU A 31 -29.07 -8.22 -4.87
C LEU A 31 -30.26 -7.81 -3.98
N LEU A 32 -29.99 -7.68 -2.67
CA LEU A 32 -30.95 -7.18 -1.70
C LEU A 32 -30.59 -5.75 -1.25
N PRO A 33 -30.96 -4.69 -2.01
CA PRO A 33 -30.54 -3.33 -1.74
C PRO A 33 -30.90 -2.84 -0.34
N GLN A 34 -32.04 -3.23 0.20
CA GLN A 34 -32.45 -2.85 1.56
C GLN A 34 -31.51 -3.40 2.63
N GLN A 35 -30.94 -4.60 2.46
CA GLN A 35 -29.98 -5.16 3.40
C GLN A 35 -28.61 -4.49 3.25
N LEU A 36 -28.16 -4.30 2.00
CA LEU A 36 -26.94 -3.55 1.73
C LEU A 36 -27.00 -2.13 2.32
N LEU A 37 -28.16 -1.46 2.26
CA LEU A 37 -28.34 -0.16 2.90
C LEU A 37 -28.18 -0.24 4.43
N ALA A 38 -28.77 -1.24 5.07
CA ALA A 38 -28.67 -1.43 6.51
C ALA A 38 -27.21 -1.64 6.94
N PHE A 39 -26.48 -2.53 6.24
CA PHE A 39 -25.07 -2.79 6.53
C PHE A 39 -24.14 -1.62 6.16
N SER A 40 -24.48 -0.85 5.14
CA SER A 40 -23.74 0.38 4.80
C SER A 40 -23.86 1.42 5.92
N ARG A 41 -25.03 1.59 6.49
CA ARG A 41 -25.27 2.52 7.62
C ARG A 41 -24.58 2.08 8.92
N THR A 42 -24.43 0.78 9.13
CA THR A 42 -23.70 0.23 10.30
C THR A 42 -22.20 0.09 10.03
N ALA A 43 -21.73 0.36 8.82
CA ALA A 43 -20.36 0.17 8.36
C ALA A 43 -19.82 -1.26 8.60
N ASP A 44 -20.72 -2.26 8.53
CA ASP A 44 -20.34 -3.67 8.67
C ASP A 44 -19.78 -4.21 7.35
N THR A 45 -18.46 -4.13 7.24
CA THR A 45 -17.74 -4.53 6.03
C THR A 45 -17.87 -6.02 5.72
N THR A 46 -17.99 -6.87 6.75
CA THR A 46 -18.10 -8.32 6.56
C THR A 46 -19.43 -8.67 5.91
N GLN A 47 -20.54 -8.16 6.45
CA GLN A 47 -21.85 -8.38 5.89
C GLN A 47 -22.02 -7.78 4.50
N LEU A 48 -21.40 -6.61 4.23
CA LEU A 48 -21.42 -5.99 2.91
C LEU A 48 -20.74 -6.87 1.85
N LEU A 49 -19.63 -7.53 2.20
CA LEU A 49 -18.92 -8.45 1.31
C LEU A 49 -19.73 -9.74 1.10
N GLU A 50 -20.28 -10.33 2.15
CA GLU A 50 -21.10 -11.54 2.08
C GLU A 50 -22.38 -11.34 1.25
N HIS A 51 -22.98 -10.15 1.32
CA HIS A 51 -24.14 -9.78 0.52
C HIS A 51 -23.83 -9.25 -0.88
N GLY A 52 -22.57 -9.37 -1.33
CA GLY A 52 -22.19 -9.08 -2.72
C GLY A 52 -22.22 -7.59 -3.09
N LEU A 53 -21.82 -6.69 -2.18
CA LEU A 53 -21.78 -5.25 -2.48
C LEU A 53 -21.02 -4.95 -3.78
N PHE A 54 -19.94 -5.67 -4.06
CA PHE A 54 -19.13 -5.45 -5.26
C PHE A 54 -19.79 -5.95 -6.55
N ASP A 55 -20.79 -6.82 -6.47
CA ASP A 55 -21.57 -7.28 -7.62
C ASP A 55 -22.60 -6.22 -8.09
N CYS A 56 -22.79 -5.18 -7.29
CA CYS A 56 -23.62 -4.04 -7.64
C CYS A 56 -22.96 -3.26 -8.79
N ILE A 57 -23.62 -3.19 -9.94
CA ILE A 57 -23.16 -2.46 -11.15
C ILE A 57 -23.50 -0.96 -11.12
N GLU A 58 -24.09 -0.46 -10.02
CA GLU A 58 -24.41 0.95 -9.83
C GLU A 58 -25.35 1.55 -10.89
N CYS A 59 -26.27 0.73 -11.41
CA CYS A 59 -27.17 1.09 -12.52
C CYS A 59 -28.24 2.12 -12.14
N GLY A 60 -28.51 2.38 -10.84
CA GLY A 60 -29.51 3.35 -10.39
C GLY A 60 -30.97 2.88 -10.39
N ALA A 61 -31.27 1.67 -10.86
CA ALA A 61 -32.65 1.18 -10.92
C ALA A 61 -33.33 1.15 -9.54
N CYS A 62 -32.58 0.78 -8.49
CA CYS A 62 -33.08 0.76 -7.12
C CYS A 62 -33.39 2.16 -6.57
N ASP A 63 -32.63 3.19 -6.94
CA ASP A 63 -32.90 4.59 -6.56
C ASP A 63 -34.18 5.09 -7.23
N TYR A 64 -34.36 4.75 -8.52
CA TYR A 64 -35.47 5.21 -9.31
C TYR A 64 -36.82 4.69 -8.78
N VAL A 65 -36.88 3.40 -8.35
CA VAL A 65 -38.12 2.78 -7.87
C VAL A 65 -38.36 3.03 -6.37
N CYS A 66 -37.46 3.70 -5.69
CA CYS A 66 -37.55 3.89 -4.23
C CYS A 66 -38.59 4.97 -3.86
N PRO A 67 -39.73 4.63 -3.22
CA PRO A 67 -40.74 5.61 -2.84
C PRO A 67 -40.27 6.51 -1.69
N SER A 68 -39.23 6.11 -0.97
CA SER A 68 -38.62 6.89 0.13
C SER A 68 -37.47 7.78 -0.36
N HIS A 69 -37.20 7.83 -1.64
CA HIS A 69 -36.14 8.65 -2.25
C HIS A 69 -34.76 8.51 -1.59
N ILE A 70 -34.42 7.28 -1.20
CA ILE A 70 -33.14 6.98 -0.56
C ILE A 70 -32.08 6.88 -1.64
N PRO A 71 -30.95 7.58 -1.54
CA PRO A 71 -29.85 7.53 -2.51
C PRO A 71 -28.99 6.27 -2.32
N LEU A 72 -29.56 5.10 -2.68
CA LEU A 72 -28.97 3.78 -2.45
C LEU A 72 -27.60 3.64 -3.15
N VAL A 73 -27.52 4.05 -4.41
CA VAL A 73 -26.30 3.94 -5.21
C VAL A 73 -25.17 4.80 -4.66
N SER A 74 -25.48 6.00 -4.20
CA SER A 74 -24.50 6.88 -3.56
C SER A 74 -23.93 6.24 -2.30
N THR A 75 -24.79 5.67 -1.47
CA THR A 75 -24.39 4.96 -0.24
C THR A 75 -23.49 3.76 -0.55
N TYR A 76 -23.80 3.00 -1.62
CA TYR A 76 -22.98 1.85 -2.00
C TYR A 76 -21.63 2.27 -2.57
N LYS A 77 -21.58 3.35 -3.36
CA LYS A 77 -20.32 3.93 -3.85
C LYS A 77 -19.40 4.35 -2.71
N GLU A 78 -19.95 4.99 -1.69
CA GLU A 78 -19.19 5.38 -0.50
C GLU A 78 -18.69 4.16 0.27
N SER A 79 -19.53 3.15 0.48
CA SER A 79 -19.17 1.90 1.13
C SER A 79 -18.09 1.14 0.38
N LYS A 80 -18.17 1.05 -0.97
CA LYS A 80 -17.13 0.45 -1.80
C LYS A 80 -15.80 1.18 -1.69
N LYS A 81 -15.82 2.51 -1.73
CA LYS A 81 -14.60 3.34 -1.55
C LYS A 81 -13.98 3.12 -0.18
N PHE A 82 -14.81 3.09 0.87
CA PHE A 82 -14.35 2.87 2.24
C PHE A 82 -13.69 1.49 2.39
N ILE A 83 -14.33 0.42 1.90
CA ILE A 83 -13.77 -0.92 1.94
C ILE A 83 -12.48 -1.01 1.13
N GLY A 84 -12.46 -0.46 -0.09
CA GLY A 84 -11.28 -0.45 -0.96
C GLY A 84 -10.09 0.27 -0.32
N ALA A 85 -10.31 1.45 0.25
CA ALA A 85 -9.26 2.20 0.94
C ALA A 85 -8.73 1.44 2.17
N ARG A 86 -9.61 0.78 2.93
CA ARG A 86 -9.23 -0.02 4.10
C ARG A 86 -8.41 -1.25 3.70
N THR A 87 -8.84 -1.97 2.66
CA THR A 87 -8.11 -3.14 2.14
C THR A 87 -6.72 -2.74 1.66
N GLN A 88 -6.62 -1.68 0.86
CA GLN A 88 -5.33 -1.16 0.38
C GLN A 88 -4.41 -0.74 1.53
N SER A 89 -4.95 -0.12 2.57
CA SER A 89 -4.18 0.27 3.76
C SER A 89 -3.63 -0.95 4.51
N LEU A 90 -4.42 -2.02 4.65
CA LEU A 90 -3.99 -3.27 5.28
C LEU A 90 -2.91 -3.97 4.46
N GLU A 91 -3.10 -4.12 3.15
CA GLU A 91 -2.10 -4.72 2.25
C GLU A 91 -0.77 -3.96 2.29
N HIS A 92 -0.84 -2.62 2.30
CA HIS A 92 0.35 -1.78 2.41
C HIS A 92 1.06 -1.96 3.76
N SER A 93 0.30 -2.05 4.86
CA SER A 93 0.83 -2.32 6.20
C SER A 93 1.54 -3.67 6.25
N ASP A 94 0.90 -4.73 5.74
CA ASP A 94 1.45 -6.09 5.71
C ASP A 94 2.73 -6.17 4.87
N TYR A 95 2.75 -5.50 3.72
CA TYR A 95 3.92 -5.40 2.85
C TYR A 95 5.12 -4.79 3.60
N TRP A 96 4.92 -3.66 4.30
CA TRP A 96 6.00 -3.03 5.06
C TRP A 96 6.43 -3.84 6.26
N GLN A 97 5.50 -4.52 6.93
CA GLN A 97 5.81 -5.42 8.03
C GLN A 97 6.69 -6.58 7.56
N GLN A 98 6.36 -7.23 6.44
CA GLN A 98 7.17 -8.29 5.86
C GLN A 98 8.57 -7.78 5.50
N ARG A 99 8.68 -6.62 4.83
CA ARG A 99 9.99 -6.03 4.50
C ARG A 99 10.83 -5.74 5.73
N PHE A 100 10.22 -5.26 6.80
CA PHE A 100 10.89 -5.01 8.06
C PHE A 100 11.42 -6.31 8.70
N GLN A 101 10.61 -7.37 8.71
CA GLN A 101 11.05 -8.69 9.20
C GLN A 101 12.22 -9.23 8.39
N PHE A 102 12.17 -9.13 7.05
CA PHE A 102 13.29 -9.51 6.19
C PHE A 102 14.55 -8.70 6.46
N HIS A 103 14.41 -7.41 6.70
CA HIS A 103 15.55 -6.57 7.06
C HIS A 103 16.17 -7.02 8.39
N GLN A 104 15.35 -7.21 9.42
CA GLN A 104 15.84 -7.71 10.71
C GLN A 104 16.53 -9.07 10.59
N TYR A 105 15.95 -9.99 9.82
CA TYR A 105 16.56 -11.30 9.57
C TYR A 105 17.95 -11.17 8.92
N ARG A 106 18.10 -10.32 7.90
CA ARG A 106 19.39 -10.10 7.25
C ARG A 106 20.42 -9.52 8.22
N VAL A 107 20.05 -8.48 8.97
CA VAL A 107 20.93 -7.86 9.97
C VAL A 107 21.37 -8.86 11.04
N LYS A 108 20.44 -9.68 11.52
CA LYS A 108 20.76 -10.76 12.46
C LYS A 108 21.75 -11.76 11.87
N LYS A 109 21.47 -12.25 10.66
CA LYS A 109 22.34 -13.20 9.95
C LYS A 109 23.75 -12.62 9.72
N GLU A 110 23.87 -11.36 9.34
CA GLU A 110 25.16 -10.70 9.16
C GLU A 110 25.94 -10.61 10.48
N LYS A 111 25.25 -10.29 11.59
CA LYS A 111 25.86 -10.27 12.92
C LYS A 111 26.34 -11.66 13.33
N ASP A 112 25.51 -12.68 13.16
CA ASP A 112 25.86 -14.06 13.49
C ASP A 112 27.06 -14.56 12.66
N GLN A 113 27.09 -14.24 11.36
CA GLN A 113 28.23 -14.56 10.51
C GLN A 113 29.50 -13.79 10.90
N ALA A 114 29.37 -12.52 11.32
CA ALA A 114 30.51 -11.75 11.78
C ALA A 114 31.10 -12.33 13.08
N VAL A 115 30.24 -12.81 13.99
CA VAL A 115 30.68 -13.48 15.22
C VAL A 115 31.38 -14.80 14.89
N SER A 116 30.81 -15.63 13.98
CA SER A 116 31.45 -16.90 13.56
C SER A 116 32.82 -16.67 12.92
N ARG A 117 32.93 -15.70 12.02
CA ARG A 117 34.23 -15.35 11.40
C ARG A 117 35.28 -14.90 12.40
N LYS A 118 34.89 -14.17 13.45
CA LYS A 118 35.80 -13.77 14.53
C LYS A 118 36.22 -14.98 15.37
N ALA A 119 35.33 -15.90 15.64
CA ALA A 119 35.62 -17.14 16.36
C ALA A 119 36.62 -18.02 15.58
N ASP A 120 36.41 -18.20 14.27
CA ASP A 120 37.29 -19.00 13.40
C ASP A 120 38.71 -18.41 13.30
N VAL A 121 38.82 -17.07 13.32
CA VAL A 121 40.13 -16.38 13.32
C VAL A 121 40.88 -16.57 14.65
N SER A 122 40.14 -16.70 15.76
CA SER A 122 40.75 -16.88 17.08
C SER A 122 41.28 -18.33 17.32
N VAL A 123 40.84 -19.31 16.54
CA VAL A 123 41.20 -20.72 16.66
C VAL A 123 42.41 -21.11 15.78
N LYS A 124 42.87 -20.27 14.85
CA LYS A 124 44.09 -20.53 14.10
C LYS A 124 45.31 -20.39 15.00
N PRO A 125 46.09 -21.48 15.25
CA PRO A 125 47.34 -21.35 16.00
C PRO A 125 48.27 -20.38 15.26
N ALA A 126 48.89 -19.49 15.99
CA ALA A 126 49.86 -18.56 15.46
C ALA A 126 50.95 -19.32 14.68
N PRO A 127 51.32 -18.94 13.47
CA PRO A 127 52.45 -19.53 12.78
C PRO A 127 53.70 -19.27 13.60
N ALA A 128 54.49 -20.36 13.82
CA ALA A 128 55.76 -20.30 14.55
C ALA A 128 56.63 -19.16 14.04
N ALA A 129 57.24 -18.42 14.97
CA ALA A 129 58.06 -17.25 14.76
C ALA A 129 59.13 -17.48 13.70
N GLY A 130 59.10 -16.64 12.65
CA GLY A 130 60.19 -16.67 11.67
C GLY A 130 59.84 -15.88 10.40
N SER A 131 59.56 -14.62 10.52
CA SER A 131 59.91 -13.56 9.59
C SER A 131 59.29 -12.22 10.07
N ALA A 132 60.14 -11.23 10.24
CA ALA A 132 59.74 -9.88 10.63
C ALA A 132 58.81 -9.27 9.58
N VAL A 133 57.49 -9.37 9.84
CA VAL A 133 56.50 -8.57 9.10
C VAL A 133 56.58 -7.18 9.69
N LYS A 134 57.08 -6.23 8.93
CA LYS A 134 56.99 -4.79 9.18
C LYS A 134 55.53 -4.48 9.54
N LYS A 135 55.29 -3.96 10.73
CA LYS A 135 54.00 -3.34 11.10
C LYS A 135 53.75 -2.23 10.07
N PRO A 136 52.57 -2.15 9.42
CA PRO A 136 52.22 -0.92 8.72
C PRO A 136 52.22 0.21 9.74
N ASN A 137 52.93 1.27 9.46
CA ASN A 137 52.88 2.51 10.22
C ASN A 137 51.41 2.99 10.24
N ASP A 138 50.86 3.16 11.42
CA ASP A 138 49.53 3.73 11.67
C ASP A 138 49.44 5.25 11.38
N GLU A 139 50.35 5.80 10.54
CA GLU A 139 50.39 7.24 10.22
C GLU A 139 50.20 7.61 8.75
N ALA A 140 49.79 6.68 7.92
CA ALA A 140 49.55 7.04 6.50
C ALA A 140 48.32 6.33 5.96
N ASP A 141 47.18 6.94 6.08
CA ASP A 141 46.09 7.00 5.12
C ASP A 141 44.78 7.53 5.73
N PHE A 142 44.88 8.60 6.54
CA PHE A 142 43.74 9.46 6.69
C PHE A 142 43.61 10.30 5.41
N ILE A 143 42.81 9.78 4.46
CA ILE A 143 42.41 10.59 3.29
C ILE A 143 41.80 11.87 3.85
N SER A 144 42.43 13.01 3.57
CA SER A 144 41.94 14.29 4.08
C SER A 144 40.47 14.46 3.61
N LYS A 145 39.64 15.13 4.40
CA LYS A 145 38.24 15.39 4.02
C LYS A 145 38.09 16.03 2.67
N GLU A 146 39.12 16.79 2.25
CA GLU A 146 39.19 17.44 0.95
C GLU A 146 39.44 16.43 -0.19
N GLN A 147 40.33 15.46 -0.03
CA GLN A 147 40.53 14.37 -0.99
C GLN A 147 39.32 13.48 -1.13
N ALA A 148 38.67 13.12 -0.03
CA ALA A 148 37.43 12.33 -0.05
C ALA A 148 36.29 13.07 -0.79
N SER A 149 36.18 14.40 -0.65
CA SER A 149 35.19 15.20 -1.38
C SER A 149 35.47 15.27 -2.88
N LEU A 150 36.74 15.33 -3.28
CA LEU A 150 37.18 15.32 -4.68
C LEU A 150 36.89 13.96 -5.34
N ASP A 151 37.14 12.87 -4.63
CA ASP A 151 36.89 11.54 -5.15
C ASP A 151 35.34 11.27 -5.31
N ILE A 152 34.53 11.78 -4.41
CA ILE A 152 33.07 11.71 -4.52
C ILE A 152 32.56 12.52 -5.71
N THR A 153 33.09 13.74 -5.92
CA THR A 153 32.70 14.57 -7.07
C THR A 153 33.12 13.96 -8.40
N ALA A 154 34.30 13.35 -8.46
CA ALA A 154 34.78 12.63 -9.63
C ALA A 154 33.94 11.37 -9.93
N ALA A 155 33.52 10.63 -8.91
CA ALA A 155 32.64 9.48 -9.05
C ALA A 155 31.24 9.87 -9.56
N VAL A 156 30.68 10.96 -9.05
CA VAL A 156 29.39 11.50 -9.51
C VAL A 156 29.46 11.95 -10.96
N ALA A 157 30.57 12.61 -11.38
CA ALA A 157 30.77 13.02 -12.76
C ALA A 157 30.82 11.82 -13.72
N ARG A 158 31.51 10.72 -13.34
CA ARG A 158 31.57 9.49 -14.16
C ARG A 158 30.16 8.84 -14.30
N VAL A 159 29.34 8.85 -13.26
CA VAL A 159 27.96 8.31 -13.33
C VAL A 159 27.09 9.17 -14.24
N LYS A 160 27.22 10.50 -14.20
CA LYS A 160 26.49 11.42 -15.10
C LYS A 160 26.89 11.20 -16.56
N ALA A 161 28.16 11.11 -16.86
CA ALA A 161 28.66 10.86 -18.22
C ALA A 161 28.13 9.54 -18.81
N ARG A 162 28.13 8.46 -18.02
CA ARG A 162 27.52 7.17 -18.42
C ARG A 162 26.01 7.23 -18.68
N ARG A 163 25.27 8.09 -17.97
CA ARG A 163 23.84 8.29 -18.22
C ARG A 163 23.60 9.05 -19.52
N GLU A 164 24.41 10.03 -19.84
CA GLU A 164 24.30 10.81 -21.07
C GLU A 164 24.64 9.96 -22.32
N GLU A 165 25.62 9.05 -22.22
CA GLU A 165 25.94 8.09 -23.29
C GLU A 165 24.82 7.08 -23.55
N LYS A 166 24.04 6.69 -22.52
CA LYS A 166 22.92 5.76 -22.68
C LYS A 166 21.64 6.40 -23.23
N ASN A 167 21.57 7.73 -23.24
CA ASN A 167 20.39 8.47 -23.71
C ASN A 167 20.60 9.06 -25.13
N LYS A 168 21.73 8.73 -25.81
CA LYS A 168 21.97 8.97 -27.21
C LYS A 168 21.77 7.72 -28.04
#